data_c07b75a5e0849a99f0a2e4c7f7cba100
#
_entry.id   c07b75a5e0849a99f0a2e4c7f7cba100
#
_cell.length_a   1.000
_cell.length_b   1.000
_cell.length_c   1.000
_cell.angle_alpha   90.00
_cell.angle_beta   90.00
_cell.angle_gamma   90.00
#
_symmetry.space_group_name_H-M   'P 1'
#
loop_
_entity.id
_entity.type
_entity.pdbx_description
1 polymer ?
#
loop_
_entity_poly.entity_id
_entity_poly.type
_entity_poly.pdbx_seq_one_letter_code
_entity_poly.pdbx_strand_id
1 'polypeptide(L)'
;MQIGLYNFGDSMPDAATGEQIDQGTRIRNVLEEIEVADASGLDVVALGEHHRPEFAISSPTTVLAAAATRTERIRLSSGVTVLGSEDPIRVYQQFATIDQISRGRAEVMAGRGSFIESFPLFGQDLGQYDDIFAEKLDLLLNVRDNLVVTHTGAHRPSIDAREVYPRAFQEQLPVWLAIGGTPESAVRAADLGLPLALAIIGGEFRHFEPMTRLYRKAWAEFGHDPATLQLGINAHGFVGESTQEAQDLVYPTYQAMMNQIGRERGWQPRGRDHYDHECAPGGALLIGSVDDVVEKLLDYHAVFGNTRFLIKMSASPLQHEATLRSIELLGKEVAPRVRAEVARRDVAAAAGL
;
A
#
# COMPACT_ATOMS: atom_id res chain seq x y z
N MET A 1 9.88 10.21 8.68
CA MET A 1 9.28 9.38 7.59
C MET A 1 8.85 8.04 8.14
N GLN A 2 7.62 7.58 7.85
CA GLN A 2 7.12 6.24 8.20
C GLN A 2 7.62 5.22 7.18
N ILE A 3 8.00 4.02 7.66
CA ILE A 3 8.43 2.90 6.82
C ILE A 3 7.65 1.67 7.23
N GLY A 4 7.11 0.94 6.25
CA GLY A 4 6.29 -0.22 6.51
C GLY A 4 6.22 -1.20 5.33
N LEU A 5 5.28 -2.12 5.43
CA LEU A 5 5.06 -3.17 4.46
C LEU A 5 3.70 -3.03 3.79
N TYR A 6 3.58 -3.56 2.57
CA TYR A 6 2.28 -3.96 2.05
C TYR A 6 2.35 -5.37 1.46
N ASN A 7 1.23 -6.09 1.50
CA ASN A 7 1.18 -7.51 1.16
C ASN A 7 -0.20 -7.86 0.59
N PHE A 8 -0.23 -8.77 -0.38
CA PHE A 8 -1.47 -9.27 -0.98
C PHE A 8 -1.75 -10.73 -0.61
N GLY A 9 -0.88 -11.33 0.20
CA GLY A 9 -0.94 -12.77 0.46
C GLY A 9 -0.58 -13.59 -0.78
N ASP A 10 0.48 -13.17 -1.50
CA ASP A 10 0.92 -13.86 -2.70
C ASP A 10 1.07 -15.37 -2.44
N SER A 11 0.46 -16.18 -3.30
CA SER A 11 0.45 -17.66 -3.24
C SER A 11 0.75 -18.29 -4.61
N MET A 12 1.45 -17.56 -5.48
CA MET A 12 1.88 -18.09 -6.76
C MET A 12 2.76 -19.32 -6.58
N PRO A 13 2.67 -20.31 -7.51
CA PRO A 13 3.62 -21.40 -7.54
C PRO A 13 5.05 -20.91 -7.63
N ASP A 14 5.95 -21.57 -6.93
CA ASP A 14 7.38 -21.32 -7.04
C ASP A 14 7.86 -21.55 -8.48
N ALA A 15 8.62 -20.59 -9.02
CA ALA A 15 8.98 -20.60 -10.42
C ALA A 15 9.93 -21.73 -10.82
N ALA A 16 10.70 -22.29 -9.87
CA ALA A 16 11.68 -23.34 -10.12
C ALA A 16 11.09 -24.73 -9.90
N THR A 17 10.26 -24.92 -8.87
CA THR A 17 9.75 -26.22 -8.45
C THR A 17 8.30 -26.47 -8.88
N GLY A 18 7.53 -25.43 -9.15
CA GLY A 18 6.08 -25.51 -9.38
C GLY A 18 5.27 -25.77 -8.10
N GLU A 19 5.92 -25.87 -6.93
CA GLU A 19 5.26 -26.07 -5.65
C GLU A 19 4.49 -24.80 -5.23
N GLN A 20 3.30 -24.98 -4.69
CA GLN A 20 2.45 -23.89 -4.23
C GLN A 20 2.10 -24.05 -2.76
N ILE A 21 2.22 -22.96 -2.00
CA ILE A 21 1.76 -22.90 -0.62
C ILE A 21 0.22 -22.90 -0.57
N ASP A 22 -0.36 -23.64 0.39
CA ASP A 22 -1.80 -23.55 0.60
C ASP A 22 -2.22 -22.20 1.19
N GLN A 23 -3.42 -21.75 0.87
CA GLN A 23 -3.92 -20.43 1.26
C GLN A 23 -3.99 -20.26 2.79
N GLY A 24 -4.34 -21.31 3.54
CA GLY A 24 -4.41 -21.24 4.99
C GLY A 24 -3.04 -21.01 5.62
N THR A 25 -2.01 -21.72 5.14
CA THR A 25 -0.62 -21.52 5.55
C THR A 25 -0.15 -20.11 5.16
N ARG A 26 -0.46 -19.66 3.94
CA ARG A 26 -0.07 -18.30 3.51
C ARG A 26 -0.68 -17.20 4.38
N ILE A 27 -1.96 -17.32 4.76
CA ILE A 27 -2.62 -16.36 5.66
C ILE A 27 -1.93 -16.35 7.04
N ARG A 28 -1.57 -17.52 7.60
CA ARG A 28 -0.83 -17.60 8.86
C ARG A 28 0.54 -16.94 8.76
N ASN A 29 1.25 -17.17 7.66
CA ASN A 29 2.52 -16.53 7.38
C ASN A 29 2.40 -14.99 7.31
N VAL A 30 1.35 -14.47 6.67
CA VAL A 30 1.09 -13.01 6.67
C VAL A 30 0.90 -12.47 8.07
N LEU A 31 0.18 -13.18 8.94
CA LEU A 31 0.04 -12.75 10.33
C LEU A 31 1.38 -12.72 11.07
N GLU A 32 2.23 -13.72 10.87
CA GLU A 32 3.58 -13.76 11.45
C GLU A 32 4.47 -12.62 10.89
N GLU A 33 4.42 -12.37 9.58
CA GLU A 33 5.09 -11.23 8.94
C GLU A 33 4.69 -9.88 9.59
N ILE A 34 3.41 -9.72 9.93
CA ILE A 34 2.90 -8.51 10.62
C ILE A 34 3.42 -8.44 12.07
N GLU A 35 3.44 -9.55 12.79
CA GLU A 35 3.98 -9.61 14.16
C GLU A 35 5.49 -9.26 14.18
N VAL A 36 6.26 -9.81 13.23
CA VAL A 36 7.69 -9.51 13.08
C VAL A 36 7.90 -8.05 12.68
N ALA A 37 7.06 -7.49 11.81
CA ALA A 37 7.12 -6.08 11.42
C ALA A 37 6.88 -5.15 12.62
N ASP A 38 5.86 -5.44 13.46
CA ASP A 38 5.61 -4.69 14.69
C ASP A 38 6.80 -4.79 15.67
N ALA A 39 7.28 -6.00 15.91
CA ALA A 39 8.41 -6.25 16.82
C ALA A 39 9.71 -5.58 16.33
N SER A 40 9.90 -5.45 15.01
CA SER A 40 11.06 -4.81 14.39
C SER A 40 10.96 -3.29 14.30
N GLY A 41 9.83 -2.67 14.71
CA GLY A 41 9.69 -1.22 14.77
C GLY A 41 9.30 -0.58 13.45
N LEU A 42 8.64 -1.31 12.55
CA LEU A 42 7.97 -0.75 11.38
C LEU A 42 6.69 -0.03 11.79
N ASP A 43 6.30 0.97 11.00
CA ASP A 43 5.21 1.90 11.35
C ASP A 43 3.85 1.45 10.85
N VAL A 44 3.79 0.76 9.69
CA VAL A 44 2.55 0.46 8.98
C VAL A 44 2.64 -0.90 8.30
N VAL A 45 1.56 -1.66 8.33
CA VAL A 45 1.28 -2.75 7.41
C VAL A 45 0.01 -2.46 6.63
N ALA A 46 0.05 -2.67 5.30
CA ALA A 46 -1.11 -2.54 4.44
C ALA A 46 -1.41 -3.87 3.74
N LEU A 47 -2.65 -4.35 3.84
CA LEU A 47 -3.09 -5.56 3.15
C LEU A 47 -3.99 -5.22 1.97
N GLY A 48 -3.62 -5.74 0.80
CA GLY A 48 -4.41 -5.57 -0.41
C GLY A 48 -5.47 -6.66 -0.58
N GLU A 49 -6.42 -6.38 -1.45
CA GLU A 49 -7.55 -7.22 -1.78
C GLU A 49 -7.42 -7.72 -3.22
N HIS A 50 -7.43 -9.05 -3.39
CA HIS A 50 -7.46 -9.69 -4.69
C HIS A 50 -8.33 -10.95 -4.67
N HIS A 51 -9.05 -11.20 -5.77
CA HIS A 51 -9.98 -12.33 -5.92
C HIS A 51 -9.48 -13.30 -7.00
N ARG A 52 -8.20 -13.68 -6.92
CA ARG A 52 -7.49 -14.51 -7.89
C ARG A 52 -6.76 -15.66 -7.20
N PRO A 53 -6.51 -16.79 -7.89
CA PRO A 53 -5.83 -17.94 -7.28
C PRO A 53 -4.40 -17.65 -6.82
N GLU A 54 -3.77 -16.61 -7.36
CA GLU A 54 -2.41 -16.19 -7.00
C GLU A 54 -2.32 -15.45 -5.67
N PHE A 55 -3.46 -15.15 -5.02
CA PHE A 55 -3.49 -14.38 -3.78
C PHE A 55 -4.40 -15.03 -2.75
N ALA A 56 -3.95 -15.09 -1.50
CA ALA A 56 -4.70 -15.68 -0.40
C ALA A 56 -5.61 -14.67 0.33
N ILE A 57 -5.45 -13.36 0.09
CA ILE A 57 -6.19 -12.32 0.81
C ILE A 57 -7.25 -11.70 -0.11
N SER A 58 -8.50 -12.09 0.12
CA SER A 58 -9.69 -11.47 -0.50
C SER A 58 -10.50 -10.63 0.48
N SER A 59 -10.22 -10.74 1.78
CA SER A 59 -10.88 -9.97 2.85
C SER A 59 -9.81 -9.41 3.80
N PRO A 60 -9.12 -8.32 3.42
CA PRO A 60 -8.04 -7.75 4.22
C PRO A 60 -8.49 -7.36 5.63
N THR A 61 -9.71 -6.87 5.80
CA THR A 61 -10.23 -6.47 7.13
C THR A 61 -10.31 -7.63 8.11
N THR A 62 -10.60 -8.86 7.64
CA THR A 62 -10.61 -10.05 8.48
C THR A 62 -9.23 -10.38 9.01
N VAL A 63 -8.20 -10.30 8.16
CA VAL A 63 -6.79 -10.55 8.55
C VAL A 63 -6.26 -9.42 9.42
N LEU A 64 -6.59 -8.17 9.11
CA LEU A 64 -6.21 -7.00 9.93
C LEU A 64 -6.84 -7.05 11.32
N ALA A 65 -8.08 -7.54 11.48
CA ALA A 65 -8.70 -7.72 12.78
C ALA A 65 -7.96 -8.77 13.63
N ALA A 66 -7.50 -9.87 13.01
CA ALA A 66 -6.66 -10.85 13.69
C ALA A 66 -5.29 -10.26 14.08
N ALA A 67 -4.64 -9.49 13.19
CA ALA A 67 -3.39 -8.81 13.46
C ALA A 67 -3.53 -7.75 14.57
N ALA A 68 -4.67 -7.07 14.66
CA ALA A 68 -4.94 -6.07 15.70
C ALA A 68 -4.80 -6.61 17.13
N THR A 69 -5.08 -7.91 17.32
CA THR A 69 -4.97 -8.58 18.63
C THR A 69 -3.59 -9.15 18.92
N ARG A 70 -2.69 -9.17 17.93
CA ARG A 70 -1.35 -9.75 18.01
C ARG A 70 -0.23 -8.71 17.98
N THR A 71 -0.58 -7.45 17.74
CA THR A 71 0.36 -6.33 17.58
C THR A 71 0.01 -5.19 18.53
N GLU A 72 1.00 -4.32 18.81
CA GLU A 72 0.83 -3.26 19.81
C GLU A 72 0.98 -1.85 19.20
N ARG A 73 1.82 -1.66 18.18
CA ARG A 73 2.22 -0.33 17.67
C ARG A 73 1.92 -0.11 16.19
N ILE A 74 2.14 -1.14 15.37
CA ILE A 74 2.03 -1.01 13.91
C ILE A 74 0.62 -0.60 13.50
N ARG A 75 0.52 0.37 12.59
CA ARG A 75 -0.75 0.78 11.98
C ARG A 75 -1.23 -0.28 11.01
N LEU A 76 -2.54 -0.46 10.96
CA LEU A 76 -3.22 -1.52 10.22
C LEU A 76 -4.03 -0.88 9.09
N SER A 77 -3.53 -0.97 7.88
CA SER A 77 -4.07 -0.34 6.67
C SER A 77 -4.58 -1.37 5.66
N SER A 78 -5.54 -0.99 4.84
CA SER A 78 -5.69 -1.67 3.55
C SER A 78 -4.65 -1.15 2.54
N GLY A 79 -4.38 -1.93 1.50
CA GLY A 79 -3.44 -1.54 0.46
C GLY A 79 -3.69 -2.22 -0.90
N VAL A 80 -4.95 -2.07 -1.44
CA VAL A 80 -6.06 -1.15 -1.18
C VAL A 80 -7.34 -1.89 -0.79
N THR A 81 -8.32 -1.18 -0.19
CA THR A 81 -9.73 -1.54 -0.28
C THR A 81 -10.22 -1.17 -1.67
N VAL A 82 -10.67 -2.16 -2.45
CA VAL A 82 -11.25 -1.94 -3.79
C VAL A 82 -12.66 -1.40 -3.63
N LEU A 83 -12.77 -0.10 -3.41
CA LEU A 83 -14.01 0.56 -3.00
C LEU A 83 -15.13 0.40 -4.03
N GLY A 84 -14.78 0.22 -5.32
CA GLY A 84 -15.75 -0.05 -6.39
C GLY A 84 -16.61 -1.29 -6.15
N SER A 85 -16.04 -2.34 -5.59
CA SER A 85 -16.73 -3.62 -5.30
C SER A 85 -17.30 -3.72 -3.89
N GLU A 86 -16.96 -2.80 -2.99
CA GLU A 86 -17.39 -2.81 -1.59
C GLU A 86 -18.54 -1.83 -1.30
N ASP A 87 -19.27 -2.04 -0.19
CA ASP A 87 -20.21 -1.06 0.36
C ASP A 87 -19.48 -0.11 1.32
N PRO A 88 -19.48 1.22 1.09
CA PRO A 88 -18.74 2.18 1.92
C PRO A 88 -19.14 2.20 3.40
N ILE A 89 -20.41 1.94 3.71
CA ILE A 89 -20.87 1.80 5.11
C ILE A 89 -20.20 0.60 5.76
N ARG A 90 -20.17 -0.54 5.04
CA ARG A 90 -19.54 -1.75 5.55
C ARG A 90 -18.02 -1.57 5.72
N VAL A 91 -17.36 -0.95 4.76
CA VAL A 91 -15.94 -0.62 4.87
C VAL A 91 -15.66 0.22 6.12
N TYR A 92 -16.43 1.31 6.32
CA TYR A 92 -16.27 2.13 7.51
C TYR A 92 -16.47 1.33 8.80
N GLN A 93 -17.55 0.53 8.89
CA GLN A 93 -17.85 -0.28 10.07
C GLN A 93 -16.75 -1.30 10.39
N GLN A 94 -16.18 -1.95 9.37
CA GLN A 94 -15.10 -2.91 9.54
C GLN A 94 -13.85 -2.22 10.08
N PHE A 95 -13.43 -1.10 9.46
CA PHE A 95 -12.25 -0.36 9.92
C PHE A 95 -12.47 0.33 11.27
N ALA A 96 -13.65 0.87 11.55
CA ALA A 96 -13.99 1.37 12.88
C ALA A 96 -13.93 0.27 13.95
N THR A 97 -14.35 -0.95 13.62
CA THR A 97 -14.22 -2.11 14.51
C THR A 97 -12.75 -2.47 14.77
N ILE A 98 -11.93 -2.53 13.71
CA ILE A 98 -10.48 -2.76 13.84
C ILE A 98 -9.83 -1.65 14.66
N ASP A 99 -10.28 -0.41 14.48
CA ASP A 99 -9.78 0.76 15.20
C ASP A 99 -10.09 0.69 16.70
N GLN A 100 -11.29 0.26 17.04
CA GLN A 100 -11.67 0.01 18.46
C GLN A 100 -10.83 -1.13 19.06
N ILE A 101 -10.65 -2.25 18.37
CA ILE A 101 -9.84 -3.38 18.82
C ILE A 101 -8.38 -2.95 19.02
N SER A 102 -7.82 -2.23 18.07
CA SER A 102 -6.41 -1.81 18.05
C SER A 102 -6.12 -0.52 18.83
N ARG A 103 -7.16 0.14 19.36
CA ARG A 103 -7.06 1.43 20.09
C ARG A 103 -6.41 2.53 19.25
N GLY A 104 -6.94 2.74 18.03
CA GLY A 104 -6.56 3.88 17.19
C GLY A 104 -5.43 3.60 16.19
N ARG A 105 -5.24 2.34 15.78
CA ARG A 105 -4.20 2.00 14.79
C ARG A 105 -4.73 1.70 13.38
N ALA A 106 -6.04 1.66 13.16
CA ALA A 106 -6.60 1.39 11.85
C ALA A 106 -6.55 2.62 10.94
N GLU A 107 -6.43 2.38 9.64
CA GLU A 107 -6.59 3.35 8.57
C GLU A 107 -7.07 2.66 7.29
N VAL A 108 -7.78 3.40 6.43
CA VAL A 108 -8.23 2.91 5.13
C VAL A 108 -7.33 3.48 4.04
N MET A 109 -6.84 2.65 3.14
CA MET A 109 -6.30 3.12 1.88
C MET A 109 -7.29 2.69 0.77
N ALA A 110 -8.09 3.64 0.31
CA ALA A 110 -9.08 3.44 -0.73
C ALA A 110 -8.43 3.50 -2.11
N GLY A 111 -8.81 2.60 -2.98
CA GLY A 111 -8.29 2.56 -4.34
C GLY A 111 -9.29 1.92 -5.29
N ARG A 112 -8.98 2.02 -6.58
CA ARG A 112 -9.79 1.41 -7.64
C ARG A 112 -9.43 -0.05 -7.92
N GLY A 113 -8.35 -0.56 -7.31
CA GLY A 113 -7.78 -1.85 -7.63
C GLY A 113 -7.00 -1.84 -8.95
N SER A 114 -6.10 -2.81 -9.11
CA SER A 114 -5.27 -2.96 -10.32
C SER A 114 -5.77 -4.06 -11.27
N PHE A 115 -6.69 -4.87 -10.81
CA PHE A 115 -7.32 -5.96 -11.56
C PHE A 115 -8.83 -5.77 -11.62
N ILE A 116 -9.47 -6.43 -12.58
CA ILE A 116 -10.90 -6.24 -12.90
C ILE A 116 -11.82 -7.36 -12.37
N GLU A 117 -11.25 -8.41 -11.78
CA GLU A 117 -11.99 -9.62 -11.37
C GLU A 117 -13.07 -9.38 -10.30
N SER A 118 -12.91 -8.36 -9.47
CA SER A 118 -13.91 -8.00 -8.46
C SER A 118 -15.22 -7.49 -9.09
N PHE A 119 -15.16 -6.83 -10.23
CA PHE A 119 -16.34 -6.25 -10.88
C PHE A 119 -17.41 -7.29 -11.23
N PRO A 120 -17.12 -8.32 -12.07
CA PRO A 120 -18.11 -9.36 -12.35
C PRO A 120 -18.44 -10.21 -11.11
N LEU A 121 -17.51 -10.42 -10.19
CA LEU A 121 -17.72 -11.20 -8.99
C LEU A 121 -18.76 -10.56 -8.05
N PHE A 122 -18.75 -9.24 -7.93
CA PHE A 122 -19.67 -8.48 -7.08
C PHE A 122 -20.78 -7.76 -7.86
N GLY A 123 -20.97 -8.12 -9.14
CA GLY A 123 -22.06 -7.58 -9.96
C GLY A 123 -21.94 -6.09 -10.30
N GLN A 124 -20.73 -5.57 -10.38
CA GLN A 124 -20.47 -4.18 -10.73
C GLN A 124 -20.17 -4.03 -12.24
N ASP A 125 -20.58 -2.92 -12.82
CA ASP A 125 -20.30 -2.60 -14.23
C ASP A 125 -18.96 -1.89 -14.36
N LEU A 126 -18.02 -2.53 -15.04
CA LEU A 126 -16.70 -1.96 -15.32
C LEU A 126 -16.78 -0.66 -16.17
N GLY A 127 -17.82 -0.50 -16.99
CA GLY A 127 -18.04 0.71 -17.76
C GLY A 127 -18.37 1.95 -16.91
N GLN A 128 -18.81 1.74 -15.67
CA GLN A 128 -19.13 2.80 -14.70
C GLN A 128 -18.09 2.96 -13.59
N TYR A 129 -16.89 2.42 -13.81
CA TYR A 129 -15.79 2.28 -12.86
C TYR A 129 -15.45 3.59 -12.11
N ASP A 130 -15.31 4.71 -12.82
CA ASP A 130 -14.91 5.98 -12.22
C ASP A 130 -16.06 6.62 -11.43
N ASP A 131 -17.31 6.52 -11.93
CA ASP A 131 -18.49 7.08 -11.27
C ASP A 131 -18.84 6.31 -10.00
N ILE A 132 -18.78 4.97 -10.05
CA ILE A 132 -18.96 4.10 -8.87
C ILE A 132 -17.95 4.44 -7.80
N PHE A 133 -16.68 4.58 -8.18
CA PHE A 133 -15.61 4.90 -7.22
C PHE A 133 -15.82 6.28 -6.59
N ALA A 134 -16.15 7.29 -7.39
CA ALA A 134 -16.37 8.66 -6.90
C ALA A 134 -17.53 8.70 -5.90
N GLU A 135 -18.70 8.15 -6.25
CA GLU A 135 -19.87 8.11 -5.37
C GLU A 135 -19.59 7.38 -4.06
N LYS A 136 -18.90 6.23 -4.14
CA LYS A 136 -18.61 5.44 -2.96
C LYS A 136 -17.55 6.07 -2.07
N LEU A 137 -16.58 6.79 -2.63
CA LEU A 137 -15.59 7.55 -1.87
C LEU A 137 -16.26 8.69 -1.11
N ASP A 138 -17.13 9.45 -1.77
CA ASP A 138 -17.89 10.54 -1.13
C ASP A 138 -18.74 10.03 0.03
N LEU A 139 -19.39 8.87 -0.14
CA LEU A 139 -20.14 8.24 0.95
C LEU A 139 -19.26 7.76 2.08
N LEU A 140 -18.10 7.17 1.78
CA LEU A 140 -17.13 6.73 2.80
C LEU A 140 -16.67 7.93 3.67
N LEU A 141 -16.35 9.05 3.04
CA LEU A 141 -15.96 10.27 3.73
C LEU A 141 -17.11 10.87 4.55
N ASN A 142 -18.32 10.87 4.00
CA ASN A 142 -19.52 11.31 4.73
C ASN A 142 -19.74 10.46 6.01
N VAL A 143 -19.64 9.14 5.90
CA VAL A 143 -19.78 8.23 7.06
C VAL A 143 -18.65 8.43 8.07
N ARG A 144 -17.43 8.67 7.60
CA ARG A 144 -16.27 8.97 8.47
C ARG A 144 -16.54 10.20 9.34
N ASP A 145 -17.05 11.26 8.73
CA ASP A 145 -17.15 12.59 9.34
C ASP A 145 -18.47 12.79 10.13
N ASN A 146 -19.53 12.05 9.79
CA ASN A 146 -20.86 12.25 10.36
C ASN A 146 -21.40 10.98 11.01
N LEU A 147 -22.04 11.15 12.19
CA LEU A 147 -22.79 10.07 12.86
C LEU A 147 -24.07 9.73 12.08
N VAL A 148 -24.81 10.76 11.69
CA VAL A 148 -26.06 10.62 10.94
C VAL A 148 -25.77 10.85 9.46
N VAL A 149 -26.04 9.83 8.65
CA VAL A 149 -25.73 9.80 7.22
C VAL A 149 -27.00 9.92 6.40
N THR A 150 -26.98 10.84 5.44
CA THR A 150 -27.93 10.91 4.34
C THR A 150 -27.15 10.78 3.03
N HIS A 151 -27.64 9.98 2.11
CA HIS A 151 -27.02 9.76 0.81
C HIS A 151 -28.07 9.55 -0.27
N THR A 152 -27.82 10.15 -1.44
CA THR A 152 -28.57 9.90 -2.67
C THR A 152 -27.57 9.76 -3.80
N GLY A 153 -27.54 8.63 -4.47
CA GLY A 153 -26.62 8.33 -5.55
C GLY A 153 -27.24 7.42 -6.60
N ALA A 154 -26.49 7.12 -7.65
CA ALA A 154 -26.90 6.27 -8.77
C ALA A 154 -26.49 4.81 -8.58
N HIS A 155 -25.42 4.55 -7.82
CA HIS A 155 -24.76 3.24 -7.73
C HIS A 155 -25.05 2.53 -6.40
N ARG A 156 -25.83 3.15 -5.51
CA ARG A 156 -26.24 2.60 -4.23
C ARG A 156 -27.63 3.11 -3.84
N PRO A 157 -28.47 2.28 -3.15
CA PRO A 157 -29.72 2.74 -2.58
C PRO A 157 -29.54 3.93 -1.63
N SER A 158 -30.46 4.90 -1.70
CA SER A 158 -30.45 6.08 -0.84
C SER A 158 -30.51 5.73 0.65
N ILE A 159 -29.90 6.57 1.46
CA ILE A 159 -29.95 6.54 2.93
C ILE A 159 -30.62 7.83 3.39
N ASP A 160 -31.64 7.70 4.25
CA ASP A 160 -32.34 8.84 4.83
C ASP A 160 -32.09 8.87 6.34
N ALA A 161 -31.21 9.79 6.77
CA ALA A 161 -30.89 10.13 8.15
C ALA A 161 -30.68 8.89 9.05
N ARG A 162 -29.66 8.06 8.76
CA ARG A 162 -29.34 6.86 9.54
C ARG A 162 -28.03 7.04 10.31
N GLU A 163 -28.05 6.65 11.59
CA GLU A 163 -26.84 6.55 12.37
C GLU A 163 -26.01 5.34 11.98
N VAL A 164 -24.67 5.49 11.95
CA VAL A 164 -23.73 4.42 11.61
C VAL A 164 -22.80 4.12 12.80
N TYR A 165 -22.81 2.89 13.24
CA TYR A 165 -22.00 2.35 14.35
C TYR A 165 -21.26 1.08 13.94
N PRO A 166 -20.10 0.75 14.66
CA PRO A 166 -19.47 1.59 15.68
C PRO A 166 -18.81 2.83 15.09
N ARG A 167 -18.53 3.84 15.89
CA ARG A 167 -17.61 4.92 15.51
C ARG A 167 -16.17 4.44 15.73
N ALA A 168 -15.23 5.04 14.99
CA ALA A 168 -13.81 4.80 15.19
C ALA A 168 -13.37 5.20 16.61
N PHE A 169 -12.27 4.63 17.08
CA PHE A 169 -11.61 5.05 18.32
C PHE A 169 -10.91 6.40 18.13
N GLN A 170 -10.30 6.60 16.96
CA GLN A 170 -9.74 7.88 16.55
C GLN A 170 -10.86 8.90 16.34
N GLU A 171 -10.60 10.18 16.59
CA GLU A 171 -11.54 11.27 16.31
C GLU A 171 -11.98 11.25 14.84
N GLN A 172 -11.02 11.03 13.93
CA GLN A 172 -11.27 10.82 12.51
C GLN A 172 -10.45 9.62 12.02
N LEU A 173 -11.12 8.64 11.44
CA LEU A 173 -10.45 7.48 10.83
C LEU A 173 -9.65 7.95 9.60
N PRO A 174 -8.31 7.73 9.55
CA PRO A 174 -7.52 8.14 8.40
C PRO A 174 -7.93 7.40 7.12
N VAL A 175 -8.10 8.17 6.04
CA VAL A 175 -8.39 7.65 4.70
C VAL A 175 -7.34 8.16 3.73
N TRP A 176 -6.59 7.26 3.13
CA TRP A 176 -5.62 7.51 2.07
C TRP A 176 -6.24 7.23 0.71
N LEU A 177 -5.87 8.02 -0.30
CA LEU A 177 -6.24 7.73 -1.69
C LEU A 177 -5.04 7.12 -2.43
N ALA A 178 -5.19 5.86 -2.89
CA ALA A 178 -4.17 5.19 -3.67
C ALA A 178 -4.33 5.44 -5.16
N ILE A 179 -3.21 5.75 -5.83
CA ILE A 179 -3.16 5.98 -7.27
C ILE A 179 -2.03 5.21 -7.94
N GLY A 180 -2.23 4.85 -9.21
CA GLY A 180 -1.21 4.21 -10.05
C GLY A 180 -0.60 5.13 -11.13
N GLY A 181 -0.88 6.45 -11.11
CA GLY A 181 -0.31 7.39 -12.07
C GLY A 181 -1.33 8.17 -12.92
N THR A 182 -2.62 8.17 -12.57
CA THR A 182 -3.65 8.98 -13.23
C THR A 182 -3.66 10.39 -12.64
N PRO A 183 -3.39 11.47 -13.43
CA PRO A 183 -3.31 12.84 -12.94
C PRO A 183 -4.57 13.32 -12.21
N GLU A 184 -5.74 13.00 -12.74
CA GLU A 184 -7.05 13.37 -12.18
C GLU A 184 -7.24 12.79 -10.77
N SER A 185 -6.68 11.61 -10.50
CA SER A 185 -6.73 11.00 -9.16
C SER A 185 -5.84 11.73 -8.15
N ALA A 186 -4.71 12.29 -8.58
CA ALA A 186 -3.87 13.12 -7.72
C ALA A 186 -4.54 14.46 -7.38
N VAL A 187 -5.20 15.09 -8.36
CA VAL A 187 -5.98 16.31 -8.14
C VAL A 187 -7.16 16.03 -7.21
N ARG A 188 -7.89 14.92 -7.39
CA ARG A 188 -9.00 14.51 -6.50
C ARG A 188 -8.54 14.31 -5.06
N ALA A 189 -7.38 13.67 -4.84
CA ALA A 189 -6.84 13.52 -3.50
C ALA A 189 -6.59 14.87 -2.83
N ALA A 190 -6.02 15.82 -3.58
CA ALA A 190 -5.75 17.16 -3.11
C ALA A 190 -7.05 17.94 -2.85
N ASP A 191 -8.03 17.88 -3.74
CA ASP A 191 -9.34 18.54 -3.58
C ASP A 191 -10.04 18.10 -2.28
N LEU A 192 -10.01 16.79 -2.02
CA LEU A 192 -10.62 16.19 -0.81
C LEU A 192 -9.76 16.33 0.47
N GLY A 193 -8.57 16.93 0.39
CA GLY A 193 -7.66 17.03 1.52
C GLY A 193 -7.18 15.67 2.03
N LEU A 194 -7.09 14.65 1.15
CA LEU A 194 -6.70 13.29 1.51
C LEU A 194 -5.20 13.03 1.28
N PRO A 195 -4.53 12.30 2.18
CA PRO A 195 -3.22 11.76 1.93
C PRO A 195 -3.18 10.92 0.65
N LEU A 196 -2.10 11.07 -0.13
CA LEU A 196 -1.90 10.35 -1.40
C LEU A 196 -0.94 9.18 -1.20
N ALA A 197 -1.29 8.00 -1.73
CA ALA A 197 -0.40 6.84 -1.84
C ALA A 197 -0.15 6.52 -3.32
N LEU A 198 1.09 6.72 -3.79
CA LEU A 198 1.50 6.49 -5.18
C LEU A 198 2.18 5.13 -5.30
N ALA A 199 1.66 4.26 -6.15
CA ALA A 199 2.25 2.97 -6.47
C ALA A 199 3.27 3.10 -7.61
N ILE A 200 4.54 2.77 -7.35
CA ILE A 200 5.64 2.72 -8.31
C ILE A 200 6.09 1.26 -8.42
N ILE A 201 5.51 0.53 -9.37
CA ILE A 201 5.67 -0.91 -9.48
C ILE A 201 6.76 -1.37 -10.48
N GLY A 202 7.42 -0.43 -11.15
CA GLY A 202 8.49 -0.71 -12.11
C GLY A 202 8.91 0.53 -12.89
N GLY A 203 9.95 0.39 -13.72
CA GLY A 203 10.55 1.45 -14.50
C GLY A 203 11.51 2.35 -13.72
N GLU A 204 11.75 3.54 -14.19
CA GLU A 204 12.54 4.56 -13.48
C GLU A 204 11.64 5.36 -12.56
N PHE A 205 11.93 5.34 -11.24
CA PHE A 205 11.05 5.97 -10.26
C PHE A 205 10.93 7.49 -10.42
N ARG A 206 11.95 8.16 -10.92
CA ARG A 206 11.94 9.62 -11.17
C ARG A 206 10.88 10.07 -12.16
N HIS A 207 10.45 9.19 -13.06
CA HIS A 207 9.37 9.49 -14.02
C HIS A 207 8.02 9.79 -13.34
N PHE A 208 7.87 9.42 -12.08
CA PHE A 208 6.66 9.71 -11.30
C PHE A 208 6.69 11.05 -10.55
N GLU A 209 7.82 11.77 -10.57
CA GLU A 209 7.94 13.09 -9.90
C GLU A 209 6.89 14.12 -10.37
N PRO A 210 6.54 14.23 -11.67
CA PRO A 210 5.48 15.15 -12.10
C PRO A 210 4.14 14.92 -11.40
N MET A 211 3.81 13.67 -11.05
CA MET A 211 2.58 13.31 -10.35
C MET A 211 2.55 13.90 -8.93
N THR A 212 3.65 13.78 -8.21
CA THR A 212 3.74 14.30 -6.84
C THR A 212 3.82 15.83 -6.81
N ARG A 213 4.43 16.45 -7.82
CA ARG A 213 4.38 17.91 -8.00
C ARG A 213 2.96 18.41 -8.29
N LEU A 214 2.23 17.68 -9.14
CA LEU A 214 0.81 17.99 -9.43
C LEU A 214 -0.03 17.93 -8.15
N TYR A 215 0.14 16.87 -7.35
CA TYR A 215 -0.57 16.72 -6.07
C TYR A 215 -0.29 17.89 -5.11
N ARG A 216 0.99 18.29 -4.93
CA ARG A 216 1.36 19.42 -4.07
C ARG A 216 0.82 20.76 -4.57
N LYS A 217 0.88 20.97 -5.89
CA LYS A 217 0.33 22.18 -6.51
C LYS A 217 -1.18 22.27 -6.27
N ALA A 218 -1.91 21.20 -6.56
CA ALA A 218 -3.35 21.14 -6.34
C ALA A 218 -3.70 21.31 -4.85
N TRP A 219 -2.94 20.68 -3.93
CA TRP A 219 -3.12 20.84 -2.48
C TRP A 219 -3.11 22.31 -2.05
N ALA A 220 -2.13 23.07 -2.54
CA ALA A 220 -2.02 24.51 -2.27
C ALA A 220 -3.14 25.33 -2.94
N GLU A 221 -3.53 24.98 -4.18
CA GLU A 221 -4.60 25.64 -4.92
C GLU A 221 -5.98 25.45 -4.26
N PHE A 222 -6.25 24.30 -3.64
CA PHE A 222 -7.45 24.04 -2.85
C PHE A 222 -7.38 24.64 -1.42
N GLY A 223 -6.27 25.29 -1.05
CA GLY A 223 -6.15 26.06 0.19
C GLY A 223 -5.83 25.21 1.42
N HIS A 224 -5.35 23.98 1.25
CA HIS A 224 -4.93 23.15 2.37
C HIS A 224 -3.56 23.55 2.91
N ASP A 225 -3.36 23.39 4.23
CA ASP A 225 -2.08 23.67 4.87
C ASP A 225 -0.99 22.71 4.35
N PRO A 226 0.11 23.23 3.75
CA PRO A 226 1.22 22.39 3.29
C PRO A 226 1.85 21.53 4.38
N ALA A 227 1.79 21.94 5.65
CA ALA A 227 2.31 21.17 6.77
C ALA A 227 1.54 19.88 7.05
N THR A 228 0.28 19.78 6.61
CA THR A 228 -0.57 18.60 6.79
C THR A 228 -0.50 17.63 5.61
N LEU A 229 0.19 18.01 4.53
CA LEU A 229 0.32 17.17 3.35
C LEU A 229 1.05 15.87 3.67
N GLN A 230 0.43 14.73 3.34
CA GLN A 230 1.04 13.42 3.45
C GLN A 230 1.11 12.74 2.09
N LEU A 231 2.31 12.21 1.79
CA LEU A 231 2.58 11.48 0.56
C LEU A 231 3.23 10.14 0.90
N GLY A 232 2.59 9.07 0.49
CA GLY A 232 3.11 7.70 0.57
C GLY A 232 3.62 7.23 -0.79
N ILE A 233 4.71 6.47 -0.80
CA ILE A 233 5.19 5.72 -1.96
C ILE A 233 5.12 4.23 -1.64
N ASN A 234 4.66 3.43 -2.60
CA ASN A 234 4.60 1.98 -2.50
C ASN A 234 5.41 1.38 -3.65
N ALA A 235 6.38 0.51 -3.34
CA ALA A 235 7.22 -0.16 -4.35
C ALA A 235 7.59 -1.58 -3.93
N HIS A 236 8.06 -2.38 -4.89
CA HIS A 236 8.59 -3.71 -4.62
C HIS A 236 9.98 -3.64 -4.00
N GLY A 237 10.29 -4.55 -3.07
CA GLY A 237 11.60 -4.61 -2.48
C GLY A 237 11.88 -5.91 -1.73
N PHE A 238 13.13 -6.03 -1.31
CA PHE A 238 13.63 -7.09 -0.44
C PHE A 238 15.00 -6.70 0.12
N VAL A 239 15.20 -6.85 1.40
CA VAL A 239 16.47 -6.56 2.07
C VAL A 239 17.17 -7.90 2.37
N GLY A 240 18.32 -8.14 1.77
CA GLY A 240 19.15 -9.33 2.05
C GLY A 240 20.42 -9.00 2.79
N GLU A 241 21.18 -10.03 3.17
CA GLU A 241 22.50 -9.87 3.78
C GLU A 241 23.53 -9.33 2.76
N SER A 242 23.31 -9.60 1.48
CA SER A 242 24.07 -9.02 0.37
C SER A 242 23.16 -8.69 -0.81
N THR A 243 23.61 -7.77 -1.67
CA THR A 243 22.90 -7.37 -2.89
C THR A 243 22.66 -8.54 -3.82
N GLN A 244 23.70 -9.35 -4.06
CA GLN A 244 23.62 -10.49 -4.97
C GLN A 244 22.63 -11.55 -4.48
N GLU A 245 22.67 -11.88 -3.19
CA GLU A 245 21.76 -12.84 -2.57
C GLU A 245 20.30 -12.37 -2.69
N ALA A 246 20.03 -11.12 -2.32
CA ALA A 246 18.67 -10.55 -2.42
C ALA A 246 18.14 -10.59 -3.85
N GLN A 247 18.95 -10.17 -4.83
CA GLN A 247 18.56 -10.12 -6.23
C GLN A 247 18.34 -11.51 -6.83
N ASP A 248 19.17 -12.48 -6.52
CA ASP A 248 19.04 -13.85 -7.04
C ASP A 248 17.84 -14.58 -6.41
N LEU A 249 17.57 -14.33 -5.13
CA LEU A 249 16.44 -14.90 -4.43
C LEU A 249 15.09 -14.38 -4.97
N VAL A 250 15.00 -13.10 -5.26
CA VAL A 250 13.74 -12.46 -5.68
C VAL A 250 13.46 -12.63 -7.18
N TYR A 251 14.50 -12.67 -8.02
CA TYR A 251 14.38 -12.64 -9.47
C TYR A 251 13.38 -13.66 -10.05
N PRO A 252 13.43 -14.97 -9.69
CA PRO A 252 12.53 -15.95 -10.31
C PRO A 252 11.04 -15.64 -10.09
N THR A 253 10.68 -15.28 -8.85
CA THR A 253 9.30 -14.98 -8.47
C THR A 253 8.83 -13.66 -9.09
N TYR A 254 9.68 -12.62 -9.02
CA TYR A 254 9.38 -11.33 -9.64
C TYR A 254 9.17 -11.45 -11.14
N GLN A 255 10.05 -12.16 -11.84
CA GLN A 255 9.94 -12.39 -13.29
C GLN A 255 8.65 -13.15 -13.64
N ALA A 256 8.33 -14.21 -12.92
CA ALA A 256 7.12 -15.00 -13.15
C ALA A 256 5.86 -14.13 -12.99
N MET A 257 5.78 -13.35 -11.91
CA MET A 257 4.68 -12.43 -11.64
C MET A 257 4.55 -11.34 -12.72
N MET A 258 5.65 -10.66 -13.04
CA MET A 258 5.63 -9.59 -14.05
C MET A 258 5.30 -10.10 -15.44
N ASN A 259 5.76 -11.28 -15.81
CA ASN A 259 5.42 -11.89 -17.09
C ASN A 259 3.96 -12.37 -17.13
N GLN A 260 3.38 -12.78 -16.01
CA GLN A 260 1.94 -13.09 -15.92
C GLN A 260 1.09 -11.83 -16.10
N ILE A 261 1.36 -10.78 -15.35
CA ILE A 261 0.68 -9.48 -15.50
C ILE A 261 0.88 -8.93 -16.91
N GLY A 262 2.09 -9.08 -17.45
CA GLY A 262 2.43 -8.63 -18.79
C GLY A 262 1.60 -9.30 -19.89
N ARG A 263 1.36 -10.61 -19.78
CA ARG A 263 0.47 -11.33 -20.75
C ARG A 263 -0.95 -10.75 -20.75
N GLU A 264 -1.48 -10.40 -19.58
CA GLU A 264 -2.82 -9.81 -19.48
C GLU A 264 -2.89 -8.38 -20.04
N ARG A 265 -1.77 -7.65 -20.02
CA ARG A 265 -1.67 -6.25 -20.44
C ARG A 265 -1.00 -6.06 -21.81
N GLY A 266 -0.64 -7.14 -22.51
CA GLY A 266 0.03 -7.10 -23.80
C GLY A 266 1.48 -6.62 -23.75
N TRP A 267 2.17 -6.73 -22.60
CA TRP A 267 3.58 -6.38 -22.47
C TRP A 267 4.47 -7.50 -23.01
N GLN A 268 5.65 -7.12 -23.50
CA GLN A 268 6.67 -8.11 -23.86
C GLN A 268 7.25 -8.77 -22.60
N PRO A 269 7.64 -10.06 -22.69
CA PRO A 269 8.32 -10.75 -21.59
C PRO A 269 9.60 -9.99 -21.19
N ARG A 270 9.85 -9.91 -19.88
CA ARG A 270 11.01 -9.24 -19.31
C ARG A 270 12.00 -10.27 -18.80
N GLY A 271 13.28 -10.10 -19.15
CA GLY A 271 14.38 -10.96 -18.73
C GLY A 271 15.18 -10.39 -17.56
N ARG A 272 16.30 -11.06 -17.26
CA ARG A 272 17.23 -10.68 -16.18
C ARG A 272 17.79 -9.27 -16.37
N ASP A 273 18.20 -8.90 -17.56
CA ASP A 273 18.77 -7.57 -17.84
C ASP A 273 17.80 -6.43 -17.49
N HIS A 274 16.50 -6.64 -17.75
CA HIS A 274 15.47 -5.66 -17.36
C HIS A 274 15.31 -5.57 -15.85
N TYR A 275 15.30 -6.70 -15.17
CA TYR A 275 15.23 -6.76 -13.70
C TYR A 275 16.46 -6.10 -13.06
N ASP A 276 17.66 -6.37 -13.55
CA ASP A 276 18.90 -5.77 -13.05
C ASP A 276 18.88 -4.24 -13.23
N HIS A 277 18.34 -3.75 -14.36
CA HIS A 277 18.13 -2.32 -14.57
C HIS A 277 17.15 -1.72 -13.56
N GLU A 278 16.05 -2.41 -13.26
CA GLU A 278 15.10 -1.96 -12.25
C GLU A 278 15.65 -2.02 -10.81
N CYS A 279 16.60 -2.90 -10.53
CA CYS A 279 17.34 -2.93 -9.26
C CYS A 279 18.43 -1.85 -9.14
N ALA A 280 18.94 -1.33 -10.28
CA ALA A 280 19.95 -0.27 -10.29
C ALA A 280 19.47 1.02 -9.58
N PRO A 281 20.35 1.96 -9.21
CA PRO A 281 19.98 3.15 -8.44
C PRO A 281 18.81 3.96 -8.99
N GLY A 282 18.68 4.10 -10.31
CA GLY A 282 17.56 4.81 -10.97
C GLY A 282 16.26 4.01 -11.09
N GLY A 283 16.33 2.70 -10.94
CA GLY A 283 15.17 1.81 -11.12
C GLY A 283 14.25 1.76 -9.89
N ALA A 284 13.06 1.22 -10.08
CA ALA A 284 12.00 1.26 -9.06
C ALA A 284 12.16 0.24 -7.93
N LEU A 285 12.92 -0.84 -8.11
CA LEU A 285 13.00 -1.94 -7.15
C LEU A 285 13.98 -1.65 -6.01
N LEU A 286 13.54 -1.83 -4.77
CA LEU A 286 14.34 -1.70 -3.55
C LEU A 286 14.87 -3.08 -3.12
N ILE A 287 15.70 -3.71 -3.96
CA ILE A 287 16.21 -5.08 -3.73
C ILE A 287 17.73 -5.03 -3.63
N GLY A 288 18.25 -5.37 -2.47
CA GLY A 288 19.69 -5.34 -2.23
C GLY A 288 20.06 -5.53 -0.77
N SER A 289 21.30 -5.17 -0.43
CA SER A 289 21.79 -5.12 0.93
C SER A 289 21.09 -4.01 1.75
N VAL A 290 21.33 -4.01 3.05
CA VAL A 290 20.87 -2.91 3.94
C VAL A 290 21.33 -1.55 3.41
N ASP A 291 22.60 -1.43 2.97
CA ASP A 291 23.15 -0.17 2.48
C ASP A 291 22.46 0.30 1.20
N ASP A 292 22.27 -0.60 0.22
CA ASP A 292 21.59 -0.28 -1.04
C ASP A 292 20.16 0.21 -0.80
N VAL A 293 19.43 -0.46 0.08
CA VAL A 293 18.02 -0.09 0.36
C VAL A 293 17.93 1.22 1.13
N VAL A 294 18.88 1.49 2.05
CA VAL A 294 18.97 2.80 2.73
C VAL A 294 19.22 3.92 1.71
N GLU A 295 20.23 3.78 0.85
CA GLU A 295 20.56 4.79 -0.17
C GLU A 295 19.36 5.03 -1.09
N LYS A 296 18.72 3.98 -1.58
CA LYS A 296 17.59 4.09 -2.48
C LYS A 296 16.36 4.73 -1.83
N LEU A 297 16.04 4.41 -0.59
CA LEU A 297 14.96 5.09 0.17
C LEU A 297 15.25 6.58 0.35
N LEU A 298 16.51 6.95 0.59
CA LEU A 298 16.94 8.35 0.69
C LEU A 298 16.84 9.08 -0.66
N ASP A 299 17.13 8.39 -1.76
CA ASP A 299 16.95 8.93 -3.12
C ASP A 299 15.48 9.15 -3.45
N TYR A 300 14.63 8.20 -3.13
CA TYR A 300 13.17 8.36 -3.24
C TYR A 300 12.69 9.57 -2.43
N HIS A 301 13.14 9.68 -1.19
CA HIS A 301 12.76 10.80 -0.35
C HIS A 301 13.27 12.13 -0.91
N ALA A 302 14.47 12.20 -1.46
CA ALA A 302 15.03 13.40 -2.08
C ALA A 302 14.22 13.86 -3.31
N VAL A 303 13.68 12.91 -4.08
CA VAL A 303 12.84 13.22 -5.27
C VAL A 303 11.42 13.60 -4.86
N PHE A 304 10.82 12.81 -3.99
CA PHE A 304 9.39 12.90 -3.72
C PHE A 304 9.05 13.66 -2.43
N GLY A 305 9.95 13.82 -1.48
CA GLY A 305 9.66 14.37 -0.15
C GLY A 305 8.52 13.61 0.53
N ASN A 306 8.50 12.29 0.36
CA ASN A 306 7.42 11.45 0.88
C ASN A 306 7.51 11.30 2.40
N THR A 307 6.34 11.28 3.03
CA THR A 307 6.21 11.10 4.49
C THR A 307 6.11 9.64 4.89
N ARG A 308 5.80 8.75 3.93
CA ARG A 308 5.63 7.31 4.11
C ARG A 308 6.25 6.53 2.96
N PHE A 309 6.79 5.35 3.25
CA PHE A 309 7.20 4.37 2.24
C PHE A 309 6.76 2.97 2.65
N LEU A 310 6.03 2.27 1.78
CA LEU A 310 5.62 0.88 1.99
C LEU A 310 6.32 -0.03 0.98
N ILE A 311 6.93 -1.10 1.46
CA ILE A 311 7.66 -2.06 0.65
C ILE A 311 6.87 -3.37 0.56
N LYS A 312 6.63 -3.84 -0.68
CA LYS A 312 6.13 -5.18 -0.92
C LYS A 312 7.29 -6.15 -0.99
N MET A 313 7.41 -7.02 -0.02
CA MET A 313 8.40 -8.11 -0.07
C MET A 313 8.06 -9.05 -1.21
N SER A 314 9.03 -9.29 -2.11
CA SER A 314 8.79 -9.92 -3.42
C SER A 314 9.48 -11.27 -3.60
N ALA A 315 9.89 -11.94 -2.49
CA ALA A 315 10.40 -13.30 -2.50
C ALA A 315 9.29 -14.34 -2.75
N SER A 316 9.68 -15.56 -3.07
CA SER A 316 8.74 -16.70 -3.19
C SER A 316 7.99 -16.93 -1.88
N PRO A 317 6.68 -17.20 -1.91
CA PRO A 317 5.90 -17.54 -0.71
C PRO A 317 6.43 -18.75 0.06
N LEU A 318 7.18 -19.63 -0.60
CA LEU A 318 7.84 -20.78 0.03
C LEU A 318 9.08 -20.37 0.85
N GLN A 319 9.61 -19.17 0.64
CA GLN A 319 10.80 -18.66 1.35
C GLN A 319 10.38 -17.76 2.52
N HIS A 320 9.51 -18.27 3.38
CA HIS A 320 8.93 -17.51 4.48
C HIS A 320 9.99 -17.01 5.47
N GLU A 321 10.93 -17.84 5.86
CA GLU A 321 12.02 -17.45 6.78
C GLU A 321 12.89 -16.32 6.21
N ALA A 322 13.20 -16.37 4.91
CA ALA A 322 13.93 -15.30 4.25
C ALA A 322 13.11 -13.98 4.22
N THR A 323 11.78 -14.08 4.06
CA THR A 323 10.88 -12.94 4.14
C THR A 323 10.88 -12.34 5.56
N LEU A 324 10.75 -13.16 6.60
CA LEU A 324 10.85 -12.71 8.00
C LEU A 324 12.18 -12.01 8.29
N ARG A 325 13.30 -12.60 7.82
CA ARG A 325 14.62 -11.99 7.97
C ARG A 325 14.73 -10.64 7.25
N SER A 326 14.21 -10.54 6.05
CA SER A 326 14.14 -9.27 5.29
C SER A 326 13.34 -8.19 6.04
N ILE A 327 12.23 -8.56 6.66
CA ILE A 327 11.41 -7.65 7.48
C ILE A 327 12.19 -7.19 8.71
N GLU A 328 12.94 -8.08 9.37
CA GLU A 328 13.78 -7.71 10.50
C GLU A 328 14.88 -6.73 10.10
N LEU A 329 15.60 -6.99 8.99
CA LEU A 329 16.63 -6.09 8.47
C LEU A 329 16.04 -4.72 8.13
N LEU A 330 14.86 -4.70 7.48
CA LEU A 330 14.17 -3.45 7.17
C LEU A 330 13.83 -2.65 8.43
N GLY A 331 13.29 -3.30 9.46
CA GLY A 331 12.86 -2.61 10.68
C GLY A 331 14.00 -2.23 11.61
N LYS A 332 14.99 -3.12 11.79
CA LYS A 332 16.07 -2.94 12.78
C LYS A 332 17.28 -2.19 12.23
N GLU A 333 17.56 -2.32 10.93
CA GLU A 333 18.78 -1.75 10.33
C GLU A 333 18.46 -0.60 9.35
N VAL A 334 17.54 -0.80 8.41
CA VAL A 334 17.25 0.19 7.37
C VAL A 334 16.46 1.38 7.92
N ALA A 335 15.32 1.11 8.56
CA ALA A 335 14.38 2.17 8.95
C ALA A 335 14.98 3.19 9.93
N PRO A 336 15.77 2.81 10.96
CA PRO A 336 16.40 3.78 11.85
C PRO A 336 17.40 4.69 11.13
N ARG A 337 18.20 4.14 10.21
CA ARG A 337 19.20 4.90 9.44
C ARG A 337 18.54 5.91 8.50
N VAL A 338 17.49 5.49 7.81
CA VAL A 338 16.73 6.38 6.91
C VAL A 338 16.05 7.48 7.71
N ARG A 339 15.38 7.18 8.82
CA ARG A 339 14.73 8.18 9.68
C ARG A 339 15.71 9.19 10.23
N ALA A 340 16.88 8.76 10.70
CA ALA A 340 17.92 9.64 11.21
C ALA A 340 18.45 10.59 10.14
N GLU A 341 18.73 10.09 8.94
CA GLU A 341 19.24 10.90 7.85
C GLU A 341 18.20 11.89 7.31
N VAL A 342 16.92 11.47 7.18
CA VAL A 342 15.82 12.36 6.80
C VAL A 342 15.70 13.50 7.81
N ALA A 343 15.66 13.18 9.11
CA ALA A 343 15.57 14.21 10.15
C ALA A 343 16.76 15.19 10.11
N ARG A 344 17.98 14.71 9.83
CA ARG A 344 19.18 15.54 9.67
C ARG A 344 19.04 16.51 8.48
N ARG A 345 18.52 16.01 7.33
CA ARG A 345 18.28 16.83 6.13
C ARG A 345 17.23 17.90 6.37
N ASP A 346 16.12 17.54 7.05
CA ASP A 346 15.04 18.48 7.37
C ASP A 346 15.54 19.64 8.27
N VAL A 347 16.37 19.32 9.27
CA VAL A 347 17.00 20.35 10.13
C VAL A 347 17.95 21.25 9.32
N ALA A 348 18.77 20.71 8.43
CA ALA A 348 19.67 21.47 7.59
C ALA A 348 18.91 22.40 6.64
N ALA A 349 17.86 21.91 6.00
CA ALA A 349 17.00 22.69 5.13
C ALA A 349 16.31 23.86 5.88
N ALA A 350 15.82 23.60 7.11
CA ALA A 350 15.22 24.64 7.95
C ALA A 350 16.23 25.69 8.43
N ALA A 351 17.50 25.33 8.57
CA ALA A 351 18.60 26.24 8.94
C ALA A 351 19.18 27.02 7.75
N GLY A 352 18.74 26.73 6.51
CA GLY A 352 19.29 27.39 5.28
C GLY A 352 20.71 26.94 4.93
N LEU A 353 21.13 25.77 5.38
CA LEU A 353 22.45 25.17 5.14
C LEU A 353 22.41 24.17 3.99
#